data_c932259b15aa388897074aab1ab7a06c
#
_entry.id   c932259b15aa388897074aab1ab7a06c
#
_cell.length_a   1.000
_cell.length_b   1.000
_cell.length_c   1.000
_cell.angle_alpha   90.00
_cell.angle_beta   90.00
_cell.angle_gamma   90.00
#
_symmetry.space_group_name_H-M   'P 1'
#
loop_
_entity.id
_entity.type
_entity.pdbx_description
1 polymer ?
#
loop_
_entity_poly.entity_id
_entity_poly.type
_entity_poly.pdbx_seq_one_letter_code
_entity_poly.pdbx_strand_id
1 'polypeptide(L)'
;MTFCYTCIKLSRIMKRIFLSGTLICLTLITGCSPEHDPEPEAPGKVIVLMYHRIVKGDASNLYERSLENLEGDLKYLNEHKIKVLNFSDLEVITASGSMPEGNSAIITFDDGDSSWYTLVRPLLLSYQMKATFFLWTYMMGSDSFITWEEVEDMSHYTLINGERPFTFGSHTYSHQYLLKKKDGFASSAEYNSFLDYELGKSKEIIEDHTPGSVTVLSLPYGDGAGDTEIIAAAQRNGYKFIRTSIWGAIENSSMNLFEIPSLPMLNSTGSESIGTYLGL
;
A
#
# COMPACT_ATOMS: atom_id res chain seq x y z
N MET A 1 -25.43 -15.64 24.99
CA MET A 1 -26.51 -15.68 25.97
C MET A 1 -26.16 -14.70 27.08
N THR A 2 -26.61 -13.47 26.98
CA THR A 2 -26.48 -12.49 28.06
C THR A 2 -27.88 -11.84 28.20
N PHE A 3 -28.60 -12.28 29.23
CA PHE A 3 -29.95 -11.83 29.53
C PHE A 3 -29.94 -10.40 30.08
N CYS A 4 -30.82 -9.58 29.50
CA CYS A 4 -31.09 -8.21 29.92
C CYS A 4 -31.78 -8.19 31.30
N TYR A 5 -31.10 -7.62 32.30
CA TYR A 5 -31.54 -7.55 33.72
C TYR A 5 -32.24 -6.21 34.03
N THR A 6 -33.27 -5.85 33.31
CA THR A 6 -33.97 -4.58 33.61
C THR A 6 -35.53 -4.64 33.52
N CYS A 7 -36.11 -5.82 33.66
CA CYS A 7 -37.59 -5.93 33.59
C CYS A 7 -38.28 -6.59 34.80
N ILE A 8 -37.66 -6.58 35.97
CA ILE A 8 -38.32 -7.09 37.17
C ILE A 8 -38.16 -6.07 38.33
N LYS A 9 -38.93 -5.00 38.31
CA LYS A 9 -39.22 -4.22 39.53
C LYS A 9 -40.37 -3.21 39.36
N LEU A 10 -41.54 -3.61 38.83
CA LEU A 10 -42.73 -2.79 38.86
C LEU A 10 -44.03 -3.61 38.98
N SER A 11 -44.07 -4.58 39.90
CA SER A 11 -45.32 -5.30 40.21
C SER A 11 -45.54 -5.53 41.70
N ARG A 12 -45.44 -4.49 42.49
CA ARG A 12 -45.94 -4.51 43.86
C ARG A 12 -46.20 -3.09 44.39
N ILE A 13 -47.22 -2.40 43.91
CA ILE A 13 -47.95 -1.36 44.66
C ILE A 13 -49.12 -0.93 43.73
N MET A 14 -50.26 -1.60 43.83
CA MET A 14 -51.58 -0.99 43.59
C MET A 14 -52.64 -2.02 43.93
N LYS A 15 -52.94 -2.08 45.22
CA LYS A 15 -54.25 -2.53 45.67
C LYS A 15 -54.91 -1.34 46.46
N ARG A 16 -56.10 -1.00 45.99
CA ARG A 16 -57.09 -0.09 46.58
C ARG A 16 -56.99 1.37 46.14
N ILE A 17 -57.84 1.70 45.14
CA ILE A 17 -58.92 2.73 45.31
C ILE A 17 -59.87 2.52 44.12
N PHE A 18 -61.07 2.07 44.41
CA PHE A 18 -62.29 2.17 43.58
C PHE A 18 -62.89 3.55 43.78
N LEU A 19 -63.05 4.36 42.68
CA LEU A 19 -64.25 5.21 42.48
C LEU A 19 -64.17 5.81 41.03
N SER A 20 -65.23 5.49 40.31
CA SER A 20 -65.82 6.18 39.14
C SER A 20 -65.02 7.32 38.49
N GLY A 21 -64.62 7.12 37.24
CA GLY A 21 -64.13 8.17 36.35
C GLY A 21 -63.71 7.55 35.03
N THR A 22 -64.33 7.96 33.96
CA THR A 22 -64.14 7.55 32.56
C THR A 22 -62.66 7.44 32.18
N LEU A 23 -62.19 6.20 31.97
CA LEU A 23 -60.84 5.91 31.63
C LEU A 23 -60.59 6.23 30.13
N ILE A 24 -60.06 7.41 29.86
CA ILE A 24 -59.43 7.67 28.52
C ILE A 24 -58.13 6.89 28.44
N CYS A 25 -58.17 5.77 27.73
CA CYS A 25 -56.99 4.95 27.46
C CYS A 25 -56.15 5.67 26.43
N LEU A 26 -55.19 6.51 26.88
CA LEU A 26 -54.16 7.10 26.02
C LEU A 26 -53.11 6.01 25.77
N THR A 27 -53.26 5.24 24.66
CA THR A 27 -52.24 4.32 24.22
C THR A 27 -51.04 5.12 23.70
N LEU A 28 -50.02 5.29 24.55
CA LEU A 28 -48.70 5.70 24.11
C LEU A 28 -48.14 4.59 23.22
N ILE A 29 -48.33 4.71 21.90
CA ILE A 29 -47.59 3.94 20.92
C ILE A 29 -46.17 4.48 20.96
N THR A 30 -45.30 3.90 21.79
CA THR A 30 -43.86 4.04 21.63
C THR A 30 -43.51 3.31 20.33
N GLY A 31 -43.48 4.06 19.24
CA GLY A 31 -42.90 3.56 17.98
C GLY A 31 -41.42 3.29 18.25
N CYS A 32 -41.04 2.00 18.42
CA CYS A 32 -39.67 1.57 18.14
C CYS A 32 -39.50 1.79 16.64
N SER A 33 -38.83 2.88 16.29
CA SER A 33 -38.18 2.95 14.96
C SER A 33 -37.22 1.77 14.91
N PRO A 34 -37.24 0.92 13.87
CA PRO A 34 -36.19 -0.06 13.72
C PRO A 34 -34.86 0.72 13.66
N GLU A 35 -33.96 0.43 14.60
CA GLU A 35 -32.57 0.84 14.44
C GLU A 35 -32.17 0.35 13.05
N HIS A 36 -31.88 1.28 12.16
CA HIS A 36 -31.34 0.99 10.86
C HIS A 36 -29.92 0.50 11.14
N ASP A 37 -29.71 -0.82 11.09
CA ASP A 37 -28.35 -1.35 11.09
C ASP A 37 -27.61 -0.63 9.97
N PRO A 38 -26.45 0.00 10.24
CA PRO A 38 -25.70 0.67 9.19
C PRO A 38 -25.44 -0.34 8.07
N GLU A 39 -25.83 0.04 6.84
CA GLU A 39 -25.56 -0.76 5.66
C GLU A 39 -24.04 -1.05 5.64
N PRO A 40 -23.60 -2.29 5.43
CA PRO A 40 -22.19 -2.61 5.46
C PRO A 40 -21.44 -1.70 4.48
N GLU A 41 -20.44 -0.98 4.97
CA GLU A 41 -19.62 -0.13 4.13
C GLU A 41 -19.05 -0.95 2.96
N ALA A 42 -19.03 -0.37 1.77
CA ALA A 42 -18.44 -1.01 0.60
C ALA A 42 -16.96 -1.40 0.90
N PRO A 43 -16.52 -2.59 0.47
CA PRO A 43 -15.14 -2.99 0.70
C PRO A 43 -14.18 -1.95 0.12
N GLY A 44 -13.14 -1.62 0.89
CA GLY A 44 -12.16 -0.63 0.49
C GLY A 44 -11.32 -1.11 -0.69
N LYS A 45 -10.67 -0.16 -1.36
CA LYS A 45 -9.69 -0.42 -2.42
C LYS A 45 -8.28 -0.17 -1.90
N VAL A 46 -7.27 -0.74 -2.56
CA VAL A 46 -5.86 -0.46 -2.28
C VAL A 46 -5.23 0.17 -3.51
N ILE A 47 -4.63 1.37 -3.35
CA ILE A 47 -3.87 2.03 -4.40
C ILE A 47 -2.37 1.96 -4.10
N VAL A 48 -1.55 1.67 -5.11
CA VAL A 48 -0.09 1.75 -4.98
C VAL A 48 0.37 3.06 -5.62
N LEU A 49 0.97 3.94 -4.83
CA LEU A 49 1.51 5.22 -5.29
C LEU A 49 2.97 5.06 -5.68
N MET A 50 3.33 5.43 -6.90
CA MET A 50 4.67 5.26 -7.45
C MET A 50 5.36 6.62 -7.62
N TYR A 51 6.35 6.87 -6.80
CA TYR A 51 7.23 8.04 -6.84
C TYR A 51 8.62 7.66 -7.34
N HIS A 52 9.44 8.66 -7.66
CA HIS A 52 10.86 8.50 -7.97
C HIS A 52 11.68 9.49 -7.14
N ARG A 53 12.18 10.54 -7.76
CA ARG A 53 12.98 11.58 -7.13
C ARG A 53 12.11 12.67 -6.50
N ILE A 54 12.47 13.09 -5.29
CA ILE A 54 11.85 14.24 -4.61
C ILE A 54 12.82 15.43 -4.60
N VAL A 55 12.31 16.62 -4.95
CA VAL A 55 13.13 17.82 -5.05
C VAL A 55 12.61 18.94 -4.15
N LYS A 56 13.52 19.79 -3.68
CA LYS A 56 13.14 21.06 -3.04
C LYS A 56 12.85 22.08 -4.12
N GLY A 57 11.66 22.69 -4.07
CA GLY A 57 11.21 23.64 -5.08
C GLY A 57 10.58 22.95 -6.31
N ASP A 58 10.64 23.63 -7.45
CA ASP A 58 9.96 23.19 -8.67
C ASP A 58 10.66 21.97 -9.29
N ALA A 59 9.85 20.98 -9.70
CA ALA A 59 10.32 19.82 -10.43
C ALA A 59 10.74 20.21 -11.87
N SER A 60 11.87 19.67 -12.32
CA SER A 60 12.47 19.99 -13.63
C SER A 60 12.07 19.00 -14.74
N ASN A 61 11.58 17.85 -14.36
CA ASN A 61 11.13 16.80 -15.30
C ASN A 61 9.90 16.05 -14.78
N LEU A 62 9.37 15.16 -15.63
CA LEU A 62 8.11 14.45 -15.36
C LEU A 62 8.16 13.55 -14.11
N TYR A 63 9.31 12.91 -13.83
CA TYR A 63 9.49 11.94 -12.75
C TYR A 63 9.96 12.56 -11.44
N GLU A 64 10.28 13.84 -11.42
CA GLU A 64 10.51 14.60 -10.19
C GLU A 64 9.17 15.03 -9.59
N ARG A 65 9.07 14.97 -8.27
CA ARG A 65 7.96 15.55 -7.52
C ARG A 65 8.50 16.51 -6.48
N SER A 66 7.89 17.69 -6.33
CA SER A 66 8.31 18.61 -5.29
C SER A 66 8.00 18.03 -3.89
N LEU A 67 8.82 18.39 -2.91
CA LEU A 67 8.59 18.02 -1.51
C LEU A 67 7.22 18.53 -1.02
N GLU A 68 6.80 19.71 -1.47
CA GLU A 68 5.49 20.28 -1.15
C GLU A 68 4.35 19.40 -1.70
N ASN A 69 4.46 18.94 -2.95
CA ASN A 69 3.46 18.06 -3.56
C ASN A 69 3.42 16.69 -2.86
N LEU A 70 4.58 16.12 -2.50
CA LEU A 70 4.62 14.89 -1.72
C LEU A 70 3.94 15.08 -0.36
N GLU A 71 4.21 16.18 0.34
CA GLU A 71 3.54 16.49 1.59
C GLU A 71 2.03 16.66 1.40
N GLY A 72 1.59 17.28 0.29
CA GLY A 72 0.19 17.36 -0.10
C GLY A 72 -0.48 15.99 -0.25
N ASP A 73 0.23 15.03 -0.87
CA ASP A 73 -0.27 13.67 -1.02
C ASP A 73 -0.42 12.97 0.35
N LEU A 74 0.57 13.11 1.24
CA LEU A 74 0.50 12.51 2.59
C LEU A 74 -0.63 13.14 3.43
N LYS A 75 -0.84 14.46 3.30
CA LYS A 75 -1.98 15.14 3.91
C LYS A 75 -3.31 14.61 3.37
N TYR A 76 -3.41 14.43 2.05
CA TYR A 76 -4.59 13.86 1.41
C TYR A 76 -4.92 12.47 1.98
N LEU A 77 -3.92 11.58 2.07
CA LEU A 77 -4.10 10.25 2.68
C LEU A 77 -4.63 10.35 4.10
N ASN A 78 -4.05 11.24 4.91
CA ASN A 78 -4.43 11.41 6.31
C ASN A 78 -5.85 12.00 6.48
N GLU A 79 -6.19 13.05 5.74
CA GLU A 79 -7.49 13.73 5.78
C GLU A 79 -8.64 12.81 5.35
N HIS A 80 -8.40 11.94 4.35
CA HIS A 80 -9.37 10.96 3.87
C HIS A 80 -9.30 9.63 4.61
N LYS A 81 -8.50 9.53 5.70
CA LYS A 81 -8.33 8.32 6.52
C LYS A 81 -7.92 7.08 5.73
N ILE A 82 -7.14 7.29 4.65
CA ILE A 82 -6.60 6.22 3.82
C ILE A 82 -5.44 5.58 4.58
N LYS A 83 -5.59 4.30 4.94
CA LYS A 83 -4.59 3.56 5.72
C LYS A 83 -3.37 3.23 4.85
N VAL A 84 -2.16 3.49 5.37
CA VAL A 84 -0.94 3.10 4.65
C VAL A 84 -0.53 1.68 5.00
N LEU A 85 -0.39 0.84 3.98
CA LEU A 85 -0.06 -0.59 4.02
C LEU A 85 1.34 -0.86 3.47
N ASN A 86 1.85 -2.07 3.69
CA ASN A 86 3.00 -2.68 3.02
C ASN A 86 2.55 -3.78 2.05
N PHE A 87 3.45 -4.28 1.20
CA PHE A 87 3.13 -5.41 0.31
C PHE A 87 2.80 -6.69 1.09
N SER A 88 3.40 -6.92 2.26
CA SER A 88 3.03 -8.05 3.11
C SER A 88 1.56 -8.04 3.56
N ASP A 89 0.93 -6.87 3.66
CA ASP A 89 -0.49 -6.76 3.98
C ASP A 89 -1.37 -7.33 2.84
N LEU A 90 -0.88 -7.31 1.58
CA LEU A 90 -1.58 -7.93 0.45
C LEU A 90 -1.64 -9.46 0.57
N GLU A 91 -0.63 -10.10 1.18
CA GLU A 91 -0.68 -11.54 1.48
C GLU A 91 -1.85 -11.84 2.44
N VAL A 92 -2.03 -11.00 3.46
CA VAL A 92 -3.11 -11.14 4.44
C VAL A 92 -4.47 -10.93 3.77
N ILE A 93 -4.61 -9.89 2.93
CA ILE A 93 -5.84 -9.62 2.17
C ILE A 93 -6.19 -10.81 1.28
N THR A 94 -5.22 -11.32 0.51
CA THR A 94 -5.43 -12.48 -0.38
C THR A 94 -5.80 -13.74 0.40
N ALA A 95 -5.11 -13.99 1.52
CA ALA A 95 -5.35 -15.19 2.34
C ALA A 95 -6.70 -15.13 3.06
N SER A 96 -7.15 -13.94 3.49
CA SER A 96 -8.47 -13.76 4.14
C SER A 96 -9.64 -13.82 3.15
N GLY A 97 -9.38 -13.58 1.86
CA GLY A 97 -10.42 -13.45 0.83
C GLY A 97 -11.26 -12.19 0.96
N SER A 98 -10.83 -11.21 1.76
CA SER A 98 -11.58 -9.97 2.04
C SER A 98 -10.70 -8.74 1.85
N MET A 99 -11.25 -7.72 1.21
CA MET A 99 -10.63 -6.40 1.14
C MET A 99 -10.65 -5.71 2.51
N PRO A 100 -9.74 -4.75 2.76
CA PRO A 100 -9.75 -3.99 4.00
C PRO A 100 -11.04 -3.19 4.18
N GLU A 101 -11.41 -2.92 5.42
CA GLU A 101 -12.41 -1.90 5.72
C GLU A 101 -11.85 -0.53 5.38
N GLY A 102 -12.51 0.18 4.47
CA GLY A 102 -12.04 1.48 3.97
C GLY A 102 -10.84 1.39 3.03
N ASN A 103 -10.59 2.51 2.36
CA ASN A 103 -9.53 2.63 1.37
C ASN A 103 -8.13 2.62 2.00
N SER A 104 -7.17 2.08 1.26
CA SER A 104 -5.78 1.97 1.70
C SER A 104 -4.81 2.35 0.59
N ALA A 105 -3.57 2.70 0.93
CA ALA A 105 -2.51 3.01 0.00
C ALA A 105 -1.20 2.29 0.35
N ILE A 106 -0.41 1.95 -0.66
CA ILE A 106 0.99 1.54 -0.52
C ILE A 106 1.83 2.63 -1.16
N ILE A 107 2.74 3.24 -0.41
CA ILE A 107 3.64 4.29 -0.89
C ILE A 107 4.91 3.63 -1.39
N THR A 108 5.31 3.90 -2.65
CA THR A 108 6.51 3.32 -3.23
C THR A 108 7.40 4.36 -3.92
N PHE A 109 8.71 4.12 -3.90
CA PHE A 109 9.70 4.95 -4.57
C PHE A 109 10.62 4.06 -5.42
N ASP A 110 10.89 4.45 -6.68
CA ASP A 110 11.70 3.71 -7.63
C ASP A 110 13.07 4.39 -7.87
N ASP A 111 14.06 3.63 -8.29
CA ASP A 111 15.42 3.95 -8.75
C ASP A 111 16.50 4.04 -7.65
N GLY A 112 16.26 4.61 -6.49
CA GLY A 112 17.29 4.74 -5.45
C GLY A 112 17.86 6.16 -5.29
N ASP A 113 17.11 7.20 -5.57
CA ASP A 113 17.58 8.59 -5.47
C ASP A 113 17.93 8.99 -4.01
N SER A 114 19.03 9.74 -3.83
CA SER A 114 19.50 10.19 -2.50
C SER A 114 18.51 11.10 -1.75
N SER A 115 17.52 11.67 -2.45
CA SER A 115 16.44 12.44 -1.80
C SER A 115 15.59 11.58 -0.86
N TRP A 116 15.60 10.27 -1.00
CA TRP A 116 14.84 9.38 -0.13
C TRP A 116 15.31 9.47 1.33
N TYR A 117 16.63 9.50 1.53
CA TYR A 117 17.18 9.64 2.86
C TYR A 117 17.03 11.06 3.40
N THR A 118 17.30 12.06 2.56
CA THR A 118 17.41 13.47 2.99
C THR A 118 16.07 14.20 3.09
N LEU A 119 15.07 13.84 2.28
CA LEU A 119 13.78 14.51 2.18
C LEU A 119 12.60 13.59 2.51
N VAL A 120 12.54 12.40 1.90
CA VAL A 120 11.38 11.50 2.03
C VAL A 120 11.31 10.88 3.43
N ARG A 121 12.42 10.32 3.92
CA ARG A 121 12.49 9.66 5.24
C ARG A 121 11.96 10.56 6.37
N PRO A 122 12.48 11.79 6.59
CA PRO A 122 11.99 12.63 7.67
C PRO A 122 10.52 13.03 7.50
N LEU A 123 10.06 13.23 6.26
CA LEU A 123 8.67 13.58 6.00
C LEU A 123 7.74 12.41 6.32
N LEU A 124 8.02 11.19 5.84
CA LEU A 124 7.22 9.99 6.15
C LEU A 124 7.15 9.72 7.66
N LEU A 125 8.27 9.91 8.38
CA LEU A 125 8.30 9.75 9.83
C LEU A 125 7.42 10.77 10.55
N SER A 126 7.35 12.01 10.07
CA SER A 126 6.49 13.04 10.66
C SER A 126 4.99 12.71 10.52
N TYR A 127 4.62 11.97 9.46
CA TYR A 127 3.27 11.47 9.24
C TYR A 127 3.05 10.05 9.79
N GLN A 128 4.08 9.41 10.36
CA GLN A 128 4.06 8.00 10.80
C GLN A 128 3.62 7.03 9.70
N MET A 129 4.01 7.33 8.46
CA MET A 129 3.66 6.53 7.29
C MET A 129 4.79 5.61 6.87
N LYS A 130 4.40 4.46 6.32
CA LYS A 130 5.29 3.43 5.79
C LYS A 130 5.55 3.66 4.30
N ALA A 131 6.66 3.10 3.78
CA ALA A 131 6.92 3.05 2.34
C ALA A 131 7.80 1.87 1.97
N THR A 132 7.74 1.48 0.68
CA THR A 132 8.63 0.50 0.06
C THR A 132 9.50 1.21 -0.98
N PHE A 133 10.82 0.96 -0.93
CA PHE A 133 11.82 1.57 -1.78
C PHE A 133 12.41 0.51 -2.71
N PHE A 134 12.30 0.72 -4.03
CA PHE A 134 12.77 -0.21 -5.05
C PHE A 134 14.14 0.22 -5.58
N LEU A 135 15.16 -0.56 -5.27
CA LEU A 135 16.55 -0.22 -5.54
C LEU A 135 17.02 -0.72 -6.91
N TRP A 136 17.53 0.19 -7.73
CA TRP A 136 18.40 -0.11 -8.85
C TRP A 136 19.80 -0.39 -8.33
N THR A 137 20.06 -1.65 -7.96
CA THR A 137 21.18 -2.02 -7.08
C THR A 137 22.57 -1.71 -7.63
N TYR A 138 22.76 -1.72 -8.96
CA TYR A 138 24.03 -1.36 -9.59
C TYR A 138 24.44 0.10 -9.33
N MET A 139 23.49 0.99 -9.12
CA MET A 139 23.74 2.44 -8.96
C MET A 139 23.91 2.88 -7.51
N MET A 140 23.61 2.03 -6.53
CA MET A 140 23.68 2.41 -5.11
C MET A 140 25.07 2.89 -4.73
N GLY A 141 25.13 4.04 -4.04
CA GLY A 141 26.40 4.72 -3.66
C GLY A 141 27.05 5.54 -4.77
N SER A 142 26.47 5.58 -5.98
CA SER A 142 26.90 6.52 -7.03
C SER A 142 26.39 7.93 -6.75
N ASP A 143 26.91 8.94 -7.47
CA ASP A 143 26.45 10.32 -7.37
C ASP A 143 24.92 10.42 -7.55
N SER A 144 24.26 11.10 -6.65
CA SER A 144 22.81 11.30 -6.60
C SER A 144 21.97 10.05 -6.21
N PHE A 145 22.60 8.92 -5.93
CA PHE A 145 21.92 7.74 -5.40
C PHE A 145 22.14 7.57 -3.90
N ILE A 146 21.18 6.93 -3.24
CA ILE A 146 21.27 6.57 -1.82
C ILE A 146 22.43 5.59 -1.61
N THR A 147 23.16 5.72 -0.50
CA THR A 147 24.24 4.80 -0.14
C THR A 147 23.71 3.56 0.56
N TRP A 148 24.52 2.50 0.62
CA TRP A 148 24.15 1.29 1.36
C TRP A 148 24.05 1.55 2.86
N GLU A 149 24.89 2.43 3.43
CA GLU A 149 24.81 2.83 4.83
C GLU A 149 23.48 3.54 5.15
N GLU A 150 22.98 4.38 4.24
CA GLU A 150 21.69 5.04 4.37
C GLU A 150 20.53 4.05 4.24
N VAL A 151 20.63 3.06 3.33
CA VAL A 151 19.67 1.96 3.19
C VAL A 151 19.61 1.13 4.48
N GLU A 152 20.78 0.77 5.03
CA GLU A 152 20.88 0.04 6.30
C GLU A 152 20.23 0.81 7.45
N ASP A 153 20.57 2.12 7.61
CA ASP A 153 19.96 2.97 8.65
C ASP A 153 18.44 3.02 8.52
N MET A 154 17.91 3.21 7.31
CA MET A 154 16.47 3.21 7.06
C MET A 154 15.83 1.84 7.36
N SER A 155 16.43 0.74 6.90
CA SER A 155 15.89 -0.61 7.02
C SER A 155 15.85 -1.12 8.46
N HIS A 156 16.76 -0.66 9.32
CA HIS A 156 16.82 -1.01 10.74
C HIS A 156 16.03 -0.05 11.63
N TYR A 157 15.55 1.07 11.10
CA TYR A 157 14.73 1.99 11.87
C TYR A 157 13.43 1.34 12.32
N THR A 158 13.10 1.51 13.59
CA THR A 158 11.86 0.99 14.18
C THR A 158 11.06 2.09 14.85
N LEU A 159 9.75 2.07 14.65
CA LEU A 159 8.81 2.90 15.39
C LEU A 159 8.69 2.41 16.84
N ILE A 160 8.06 3.23 17.70
CA ILE A 160 7.84 2.90 19.13
C ILE A 160 7.09 1.56 19.31
N ASN A 161 6.21 1.21 18.39
CA ASN A 161 5.47 -0.05 18.38
C ASN A 161 6.29 -1.26 17.88
N GLY A 162 7.58 -1.06 17.55
CA GLY A 162 8.47 -2.10 17.01
C GLY A 162 8.34 -2.36 15.51
N GLU A 163 7.45 -1.63 14.82
CA GLU A 163 7.24 -1.77 13.39
C GLU A 163 8.36 -1.08 12.58
N ARG A 164 8.80 -1.71 11.49
CA ARG A 164 9.72 -1.10 10.51
C ARG A 164 8.92 -0.39 9.44
N PRO A 165 8.96 0.95 9.39
CA PRO A 165 8.15 1.70 8.41
C PRO A 165 8.72 1.63 7.00
N PHE A 166 10.02 1.33 6.84
CA PHE A 166 10.69 1.31 5.55
C PHE A 166 11.08 -0.10 5.16
N THR A 167 10.59 -0.53 4.01
CA THR A 167 10.92 -1.82 3.39
C THR A 167 11.60 -1.59 2.05
N PHE A 168 12.41 -2.57 1.62
CA PHE A 168 13.16 -2.46 0.38
C PHE A 168 12.78 -3.58 -0.57
N GLY A 169 12.67 -3.25 -1.85
CA GLY A 169 12.37 -4.16 -2.94
C GLY A 169 13.39 -4.01 -4.07
N SER A 170 13.33 -4.91 -5.05
CA SER A 170 14.20 -4.89 -6.20
C SER A 170 13.62 -4.04 -7.35
N HIS A 171 14.47 -3.20 -7.95
CA HIS A 171 14.22 -2.58 -9.27
C HIS A 171 15.19 -3.13 -10.31
N THR A 172 15.50 -4.42 -10.21
CA THR A 172 16.51 -5.20 -10.93
C THR A 172 17.95 -4.77 -10.64
N TYR A 173 18.91 -5.55 -11.12
CA TYR A 173 20.33 -5.24 -10.92
C TYR A 173 20.77 -4.06 -11.77
N SER A 174 20.56 -4.09 -13.08
CA SER A 174 21.09 -3.10 -14.02
C SER A 174 20.02 -2.23 -14.70
N HIS A 175 18.76 -2.29 -14.24
CA HIS A 175 17.64 -1.47 -14.71
C HIS A 175 17.41 -1.57 -16.22
N GLN A 176 17.50 -2.80 -16.76
CA GLN A 176 17.31 -3.06 -18.17
C GLN A 176 15.84 -3.26 -18.52
N TYR A 177 15.49 -2.99 -19.78
CA TYR A 177 14.24 -3.51 -20.33
C TYR A 177 14.30 -5.04 -20.33
N LEU A 178 13.40 -5.68 -19.59
CA LEU A 178 13.42 -7.13 -19.45
C LEU A 178 12.84 -7.81 -20.69
N LEU A 179 11.62 -7.46 -21.08
CA LEU A 179 10.94 -8.09 -22.23
C LEU A 179 11.51 -7.64 -23.58
N LYS A 180 11.74 -6.33 -23.75
CA LYS A 180 12.28 -5.82 -25.03
C LYS A 180 13.65 -6.39 -25.40
N LYS A 181 14.44 -6.86 -24.43
CA LYS A 181 15.73 -7.49 -24.69
C LYS A 181 15.62 -8.94 -25.15
N LYS A 182 14.45 -9.58 -24.99
CA LYS A 182 14.27 -11.02 -25.26
C LYS A 182 14.75 -11.46 -26.64
N ASP A 183 14.42 -10.71 -27.67
CA ASP A 183 14.78 -11.02 -29.06
C ASP A 183 16.29 -10.91 -29.34
N GLY A 184 17.07 -10.34 -28.43
CA GLY A 184 18.51 -10.24 -28.51
C GLY A 184 19.29 -11.49 -28.05
N PHE A 185 18.61 -12.47 -27.44
CA PHE A 185 19.20 -13.70 -26.95
C PHE A 185 19.08 -14.83 -27.99
N ALA A 186 20.10 -15.66 -28.10
CA ALA A 186 20.12 -16.75 -29.06
C ALA A 186 19.19 -17.92 -28.69
N SER A 187 18.76 -17.99 -27.41
CA SER A 187 17.86 -19.02 -26.90
C SER A 187 17.08 -18.56 -25.67
N SER A 188 15.94 -19.23 -25.40
CA SER A 188 15.21 -19.03 -24.15
C SER A 188 16.05 -19.35 -22.91
N ALA A 189 17.00 -20.25 -23.00
CA ALA A 189 17.90 -20.57 -21.88
C ALA A 189 18.81 -19.38 -21.53
N GLU A 190 19.37 -18.69 -22.53
CA GLU A 190 20.17 -17.49 -22.32
C GLU A 190 19.32 -16.34 -21.77
N TYR A 191 18.13 -16.15 -22.32
CA TYR A 191 17.19 -15.14 -21.79
C TYR A 191 16.81 -15.43 -20.33
N ASN A 192 16.48 -16.67 -19.99
CA ASN A 192 16.20 -17.04 -18.62
C ASN A 192 17.41 -16.81 -17.68
N SER A 193 18.63 -17.10 -18.15
CA SER A 193 19.86 -16.80 -17.38
C SER A 193 20.03 -15.30 -17.15
N PHE A 194 19.70 -14.47 -18.14
CA PHE A 194 19.69 -13.01 -17.98
C PHE A 194 18.66 -12.57 -16.96
N LEU A 195 17.41 -13.08 -17.00
CA LEU A 195 16.39 -12.76 -16.04
C LEU A 195 16.79 -13.19 -14.62
N ASP A 196 17.30 -14.41 -14.46
CA ASP A 196 17.75 -14.91 -13.16
C ASP A 196 18.93 -14.09 -12.60
N TYR A 197 19.81 -13.59 -13.46
CA TYR A 197 20.88 -12.68 -13.04
C TYR A 197 20.35 -11.32 -12.60
N GLU A 198 19.50 -10.66 -13.40
CA GLU A 198 18.92 -9.34 -13.07
C GLU A 198 18.12 -9.36 -11.78
N LEU A 199 17.30 -10.39 -11.61
CA LEU A 199 16.40 -10.51 -10.46
C LEU A 199 17.12 -11.09 -9.23
N GLY A 200 17.86 -12.19 -9.40
CA GLY A 200 18.55 -12.88 -8.31
C GLY A 200 19.70 -12.05 -7.74
N LYS A 201 20.52 -11.43 -8.60
CA LYS A 201 21.66 -10.61 -8.14
C LYS A 201 21.18 -9.36 -7.39
N SER A 202 20.14 -8.69 -7.87
CA SER A 202 19.56 -7.55 -7.16
C SER A 202 19.06 -7.96 -5.78
N LYS A 203 18.29 -9.04 -5.70
CA LYS A 203 17.76 -9.57 -4.44
C LYS A 203 18.87 -9.91 -3.45
N GLU A 204 19.88 -10.66 -3.88
CA GLU A 204 21.06 -11.05 -3.08
C GLU A 204 21.69 -9.81 -2.42
N ILE A 205 22.02 -8.80 -3.23
CA ILE A 205 22.68 -7.59 -2.74
C ILE A 205 21.79 -6.83 -1.74
N ILE A 206 20.50 -6.69 -2.00
CA ILE A 206 19.60 -5.99 -1.06
C ILE A 206 19.49 -6.75 0.26
N GLU A 207 19.38 -8.07 0.23
CA GLU A 207 19.30 -8.92 1.42
C GLU A 207 20.58 -8.93 2.24
N ASP A 208 21.74 -8.66 1.64
CA ASP A 208 23.02 -8.47 2.36
C ASP A 208 23.03 -7.19 3.20
N HIS A 209 22.21 -6.18 2.84
CA HIS A 209 22.18 -4.87 3.47
C HIS A 209 20.87 -4.59 4.26
N THR A 210 19.86 -5.42 4.12
CA THR A 210 18.56 -5.17 4.76
C THR A 210 18.04 -6.39 5.51
N PRO A 211 17.32 -6.19 6.62
CA PRO A 211 16.79 -7.33 7.37
C PRO A 211 15.58 -7.95 6.67
N GLY A 212 15.57 -9.27 6.59
CA GLY A 212 14.48 -10.05 6.03
C GLY A 212 14.64 -10.35 4.55
N SER A 213 13.63 -10.97 3.96
CA SER A 213 13.67 -11.39 2.57
C SER A 213 13.02 -10.35 1.65
N VAL A 214 13.68 -10.07 0.53
CA VAL A 214 13.13 -9.21 -0.54
C VAL A 214 12.12 -10.01 -1.34
N THR A 215 10.84 -9.65 -1.21
CA THR A 215 9.72 -10.38 -1.82
C THR A 215 9.03 -9.62 -2.95
N VAL A 216 9.41 -8.37 -3.16
CA VAL A 216 8.72 -7.47 -4.09
C VAL A 216 9.69 -6.99 -5.19
N LEU A 217 9.24 -7.10 -6.45
CA LEU A 217 9.92 -6.61 -7.65
C LEU A 217 9.11 -5.47 -8.26
N SER A 218 9.77 -4.40 -8.63
CA SER A 218 9.25 -3.34 -9.50
C SER A 218 9.90 -3.47 -10.87
N LEU A 219 9.09 -3.50 -11.93
CA LEU A 219 9.60 -3.64 -13.30
C LEU A 219 10.12 -2.30 -13.82
N PRO A 220 11.40 -2.21 -14.24
CA PRO A 220 11.93 -1.03 -14.93
C PRO A 220 11.08 -0.68 -16.15
N TYR A 221 10.67 0.59 -16.24
CA TYR A 221 9.81 1.10 -17.33
C TYR A 221 8.44 0.40 -17.43
N GLY A 222 8.05 -0.44 -16.48
CA GLY A 222 6.89 -1.32 -16.58
C GLY A 222 7.03 -2.41 -17.66
N ASP A 223 8.24 -2.62 -18.18
CA ASP A 223 8.50 -3.53 -19.30
C ASP A 223 8.39 -5.01 -18.87
N GLY A 224 7.50 -5.75 -19.53
CA GLY A 224 7.23 -7.15 -19.22
C GLY A 224 6.11 -7.42 -18.22
N ALA A 225 5.27 -6.43 -17.94
CA ALA A 225 4.04 -6.68 -17.16
C ALA A 225 3.20 -7.79 -17.80
N GLY A 226 2.83 -8.80 -17.00
CA GLY A 226 2.07 -9.97 -17.46
C GLY A 226 2.84 -11.00 -18.28
N ASP A 227 4.15 -10.80 -18.55
CA ASP A 227 4.96 -11.78 -19.27
C ASP A 227 5.24 -13.01 -18.41
N THR A 228 4.90 -14.19 -18.94
CA THR A 228 4.95 -15.45 -18.19
C THR A 228 6.37 -15.92 -17.88
N GLU A 229 7.37 -15.58 -18.70
CA GLU A 229 8.78 -15.96 -18.43
C GLU A 229 9.38 -15.06 -17.35
N ILE A 230 9.03 -13.76 -17.36
CA ILE A 230 9.45 -12.82 -16.31
C ILE A 230 8.78 -13.20 -14.97
N ILE A 231 7.47 -13.52 -14.98
CA ILE A 231 6.78 -14.00 -13.77
C ILE A 231 7.43 -15.29 -13.26
N ALA A 232 7.71 -16.25 -14.14
CA ALA A 232 8.37 -17.49 -13.75
C ALA A 232 9.78 -17.26 -13.18
N ALA A 233 10.54 -16.32 -13.75
CA ALA A 233 11.85 -15.94 -13.22
C ALA A 233 11.74 -15.27 -11.85
N ALA A 234 10.77 -14.37 -11.65
CA ALA A 234 10.51 -13.76 -10.36
C ALA A 234 10.15 -14.82 -9.30
N GLN A 235 9.29 -15.77 -9.63
CA GLN A 235 8.92 -16.89 -8.74
C GLN A 235 10.13 -17.77 -8.38
N ARG A 236 10.97 -18.13 -9.37
CA ARG A 236 12.21 -18.92 -9.13
C ARG A 236 13.18 -18.20 -8.19
N ASN A 237 13.23 -16.87 -8.26
CA ASN A 237 14.07 -16.03 -7.39
C ASN A 237 13.38 -15.67 -6.06
N GLY A 238 12.18 -16.23 -5.77
CA GLY A 238 11.49 -16.08 -4.49
C GLY A 238 10.75 -14.76 -4.31
N TYR A 239 10.48 -14.02 -5.39
CA TYR A 239 9.56 -12.89 -5.34
C TYR A 239 8.12 -13.37 -5.23
N LYS A 240 7.32 -12.67 -4.46
CA LYS A 240 5.89 -12.92 -4.25
C LYS A 240 5.02 -11.89 -4.95
N PHE A 241 5.59 -10.73 -5.28
CA PHE A 241 4.89 -9.60 -5.85
C PHE A 241 5.67 -9.00 -7.01
N ILE A 242 4.95 -8.63 -8.07
CA ILE A 242 5.46 -7.73 -9.12
C ILE A 242 4.55 -6.49 -9.15
N ARG A 243 5.13 -5.33 -8.86
CA ARG A 243 4.51 -4.03 -9.06
C ARG A 243 4.79 -3.57 -10.49
N THR A 244 3.74 -3.25 -11.20
CA THR A 244 3.77 -2.77 -12.58
C THR A 244 3.49 -1.26 -12.64
N SER A 245 3.65 -0.63 -13.79
CA SER A 245 3.22 0.74 -14.06
C SER A 245 1.85 0.81 -14.76
N ILE A 246 1.06 -0.25 -14.73
CA ILE A 246 -0.32 -0.26 -15.19
C ILE A 246 -1.15 0.56 -14.20
N TRP A 247 -1.86 1.57 -14.70
CA TRP A 247 -2.65 2.45 -13.86
C TRP A 247 -3.89 1.75 -13.33
N GLY A 248 -4.12 1.87 -12.04
CA GLY A 248 -5.29 1.27 -11.40
C GLY A 248 -5.16 1.17 -9.89
N ALA A 249 -6.24 0.71 -9.28
CA ALA A 249 -6.29 0.29 -7.89
C ALA A 249 -6.62 -1.20 -7.80
N ILE A 250 -6.28 -1.81 -6.68
CA ILE A 250 -6.69 -3.18 -6.34
C ILE A 250 -8.11 -3.11 -5.78
N GLU A 251 -9.05 -3.79 -6.43
CA GLU A 251 -10.47 -3.72 -6.11
C GLU A 251 -11.06 -5.01 -5.52
N ASN A 252 -10.28 -6.10 -5.52
CA ASN A 252 -10.72 -7.37 -4.97
C ASN A 252 -9.56 -8.18 -4.39
N SER A 253 -9.87 -9.08 -3.46
CA SER A 253 -8.91 -9.92 -2.75
C SER A 253 -8.30 -11.05 -3.60
N SER A 254 -8.87 -11.33 -4.77
CA SER A 254 -8.34 -12.32 -5.73
C SER A 254 -7.40 -11.70 -6.77
N MET A 255 -6.77 -10.57 -6.42
CA MET A 255 -5.80 -9.86 -7.26
C MET A 255 -4.66 -10.75 -7.73
N ASN A 256 -4.12 -10.48 -8.93
CA ASN A 256 -2.87 -11.10 -9.38
C ASN A 256 -1.68 -10.41 -8.71
N LEU A 257 -1.04 -11.08 -7.78
CA LEU A 257 0.12 -10.53 -7.05
C LEU A 257 1.36 -10.29 -7.94
N PHE A 258 1.38 -10.86 -9.15
CA PHE A 258 2.42 -10.63 -10.14
C PHE A 258 2.06 -9.56 -11.19
N GLU A 259 0.95 -8.83 -11.02
CA GLU A 259 0.51 -7.74 -11.89
C GLU A 259 -0.13 -6.60 -11.07
N ILE A 260 0.48 -6.22 -9.97
CA ILE A 260 -0.04 -5.19 -9.08
C ILE A 260 -0.02 -3.83 -9.80
N PRO A 261 -1.18 -3.18 -9.98
CA PRO A 261 -1.25 -1.86 -10.61
C PRO A 261 -0.67 -0.77 -9.71
N SER A 262 -0.30 0.35 -10.29
CA SER A 262 0.13 1.52 -9.54
C SER A 262 -0.30 2.83 -10.20
N LEU A 263 -0.35 3.91 -9.42
CA LEU A 263 -0.57 5.27 -9.87
C LEU A 263 0.76 6.02 -9.87
N PRO A 264 1.31 6.41 -11.04
CA PRO A 264 2.48 7.27 -11.09
C PRO A 264 2.16 8.67 -10.53
N MET A 265 2.85 9.05 -9.47
CA MET A 265 2.76 10.37 -8.87
C MET A 265 3.79 11.30 -9.53
N LEU A 266 3.47 11.69 -10.76
CA LEU A 266 4.30 12.53 -11.61
C LEU A 266 4.25 14.00 -11.14
N ASN A 267 5.12 14.85 -11.69
CA ASN A 267 5.12 16.29 -11.37
C ASN A 267 3.72 16.94 -11.50
N SER A 268 2.98 16.59 -12.55
CA SER A 268 1.65 17.14 -12.85
C SER A 268 0.48 16.40 -12.20
N THR A 269 0.72 15.30 -11.46
CA THR A 269 -0.35 14.53 -10.83
C THR A 269 -0.82 15.24 -9.56
N GLY A 270 -2.08 15.65 -9.50
CA GLY A 270 -2.68 16.21 -8.30
C GLY A 270 -3.01 15.13 -7.26
N SER A 271 -3.00 15.48 -5.97
CA SER A 271 -3.31 14.54 -4.88
C SER A 271 -4.73 13.98 -4.96
N GLU A 272 -5.68 14.72 -5.55
CA GLU A 272 -7.05 14.29 -5.80
C GLU A 272 -7.16 13.09 -6.75
N SER A 273 -6.12 12.84 -7.57
CA SER A 273 -6.06 11.65 -8.41
C SER A 273 -6.10 10.36 -7.56
N ILE A 274 -5.56 10.39 -6.34
CA ILE A 274 -5.63 9.27 -5.39
C ILE A 274 -7.08 8.92 -5.11
N GLY A 275 -7.91 9.93 -4.78
CA GLY A 275 -9.33 9.75 -4.52
C GLY A 275 -10.09 9.25 -5.74
N THR A 276 -9.78 9.76 -6.93
CA THR A 276 -10.42 9.34 -8.17
C THR A 276 -10.29 7.81 -8.39
N TYR A 277 -9.09 7.25 -8.17
CA TYR A 277 -8.86 5.80 -8.29
C TYR A 277 -9.48 4.99 -7.16
N LEU A 278 -9.64 5.58 -5.98
CA LEU A 278 -10.28 4.95 -4.84
C LEU A 278 -11.81 5.09 -4.86
N GLY A 279 -12.36 5.95 -5.71
CA GLY A 279 -13.80 6.20 -5.82
C GLY A 279 -14.33 7.14 -4.73
N LEU A 280 -13.49 8.11 -4.32
CA LEU A 280 -13.84 9.17 -3.36
C LEU A 280 -14.34 10.42 -4.06
#